data_4c2f471a683a373d6dec6e7c383ec3db
#
_entry.id   4c2f471a683a373d6dec6e7c383ec3db
#
_cell.length_a   1.000
_cell.length_b   1.000
_cell.length_c   1.000
_cell.angle_alpha   90.00
_cell.angle_beta   90.00
_cell.angle_gamma   90.00
#
_symmetry.space_group_name_H-M   'P 1'
#
loop_
_entity.id
_entity.type
_entity.pdbx_description
1 polymer ?
#
loop_
_entity_poly.entity_id
_entity_poly.type
_entity_poly.pdbx_seq_one_letter_code
_entity_poly.pdbx_strand_id
1 'polypeptide(L)'
;MKFGVNLLNFGPGVSAESIGRWGQVVEGLGYHGIFISDHVAITPSVATRYPEPYFDALITLSYLAGQTRHVDLGTTVIVLPYRNPVLLAHHVPTWTC
;
A
#
# COMPACT_ATOMS: atom_id res chain seq x y z
N MET A 1 -2.65 16.79 -15.69
CA MET A 1 -1.71 15.71 -15.40
C MET A 1 -1.93 15.21 -14.00
N LYS A 2 -1.91 13.88 -13.81
CA LYS A 2 -2.13 13.26 -12.50
C LYS A 2 -0.82 12.70 -11.96
N PHE A 3 -0.57 12.89 -10.68
CA PHE A 3 0.63 12.40 -10.00
C PHE A 3 0.24 11.47 -8.86
N GLY A 4 0.97 10.38 -8.73
CA GLY A 4 0.83 9.46 -7.61
C GLY A 4 2.12 9.38 -6.80
N VAL A 5 2.00 8.91 -5.58
CA VAL A 5 3.12 8.71 -4.66
C VAL A 5 3.22 7.25 -4.29
N ASN A 6 4.41 6.69 -4.38
CA ASN A 6 4.68 5.35 -3.85
C ASN A 6 5.04 5.49 -2.38
N LEU A 7 4.12 5.10 -1.52
CA LEU A 7 4.26 5.27 -0.10
C LEU A 7 4.95 4.05 0.51
N LEU A 8 5.91 4.29 1.40
CA LEU A 8 6.67 3.20 2.00
C LEU A 8 5.85 2.45 3.04
N ASN A 9 5.69 1.15 2.81
CA ASN A 9 5.04 0.23 3.74
C ASN A 9 6.04 -0.73 4.40
N PHE A 10 7.31 -0.38 4.40
CA PHE A 10 8.38 -1.23 4.94
C PHE A 10 9.47 -0.37 5.56
N GLY A 11 10.35 -1.05 6.31
CA GLY A 11 11.53 -0.45 6.90
C GLY A 11 11.33 0.04 8.32
N PRO A 12 12.42 0.42 9.01
CA PRO A 12 12.35 0.94 10.36
C PRO A 12 11.56 2.25 10.38
N GLY A 13 10.70 2.39 11.36
CA GLY A 13 9.86 3.57 11.51
C GLY A 13 8.49 3.48 10.83
N VAL A 14 8.22 2.43 10.03
CA VAL A 14 6.89 2.24 9.49
C VAL A 14 5.93 1.76 10.60
N SER A 15 4.75 2.34 10.63
CA SER A 15 3.70 1.99 11.58
C SER A 15 2.34 2.36 10.98
N ALA A 16 1.27 1.86 11.59
CA ALA A 16 -0.07 2.27 11.17
C ALA A 16 -0.25 3.79 11.29
N GLU A 17 0.29 4.37 12.36
CA GLU A 17 0.22 5.82 12.57
C GLU A 17 0.95 6.59 11.46
N SER A 18 2.19 6.19 11.14
CA SER A 18 2.96 6.89 10.11
C SER A 18 2.34 6.72 8.72
N ILE A 19 1.84 5.55 8.40
CA ILE A 19 1.17 5.28 7.13
C ILE A 19 -0.10 6.13 7.00
N GLY A 20 -0.92 6.16 8.03
CA GLY A 20 -2.15 6.97 8.04
C GLY A 20 -1.86 8.46 7.90
N ARG A 21 -0.86 8.95 8.61
CA ARG A 21 -0.43 10.35 8.53
C ARG A 21 0.07 10.71 7.13
N TRP A 22 0.94 9.87 6.56
CA TRP A 22 1.44 10.09 5.19
C TRP A 22 0.32 10.06 4.17
N GLY A 23 -0.63 9.13 4.30
CA GLY A 23 -1.79 9.08 3.42
C GLY A 23 -2.59 10.39 3.44
N GLN A 24 -2.82 10.94 4.61
CA GLN A 24 -3.55 12.20 4.75
C GLN A 24 -2.75 13.38 4.22
N VAL A 25 -1.43 13.40 4.42
CA VAL A 25 -0.56 14.46 3.88
C VAL A 25 -0.55 14.42 2.36
N VAL A 26 -0.39 13.24 1.77
CA VAL A 26 -0.38 13.09 0.31
C VAL A 26 -1.71 13.55 -0.29
N GLU A 27 -2.81 13.16 0.30
CA GLU A 27 -4.14 13.60 -0.14
C GLU A 27 -4.30 15.11 0.00
N GLY A 28 -3.88 15.67 1.13
CA GLY A 28 -3.97 17.10 1.41
C GLY A 28 -3.11 17.94 0.48
N LEU A 29 -2.01 17.40 -0.04
CA LEU A 29 -1.14 18.08 -1.00
C LEU A 29 -1.69 18.03 -2.43
N GLY A 30 -2.79 17.31 -2.67
CA GLY A 30 -3.42 17.27 -3.98
C GLY A 30 -2.92 16.19 -4.92
N TYR A 31 -2.16 15.21 -4.44
CA TYR A 31 -1.79 14.05 -5.24
C TYR A 31 -3.01 13.20 -5.55
N HIS A 32 -3.01 12.55 -6.70
CA HIS A 32 -4.17 11.80 -7.19
C HIS A 32 -4.16 10.34 -6.78
N GLY A 33 -3.00 9.77 -6.50
CA GLY A 33 -2.90 8.35 -6.16
C GLY A 33 -1.83 8.04 -5.13
N ILE A 34 -2.09 6.99 -4.34
CA ILE A 34 -1.12 6.38 -3.43
C ILE A 34 -0.93 4.93 -3.86
N PHE A 35 0.32 4.54 -4.02
CA PHE A 35 0.68 3.18 -4.45
C PHE A 35 1.54 2.52 -3.39
N ILE A 36 1.33 1.22 -3.21
CA ILE A 36 2.01 0.41 -2.20
C ILE A 36 2.70 -0.76 -2.88
N SER A 37 3.91 -1.07 -2.44
CA SER A 37 4.69 -2.21 -2.93
C SER A 37 4.19 -3.51 -2.29
N ASP A 38 4.31 -4.62 -3.05
CA ASP A 38 3.84 -5.92 -2.61
C ASP A 38 4.98 -6.93 -2.50
N HIS A 39 5.28 -7.36 -1.28
CA HIS A 39 6.13 -8.51 -0.98
C HIS A 39 5.49 -9.28 0.17
N VAL A 40 5.27 -10.58 -0.04
CA VAL A 40 4.68 -11.43 1.00
C VAL A 40 5.76 -12.16 1.78
N ALA A 41 6.76 -12.70 1.07
CA ALA A 41 7.89 -13.40 1.70
C ALA A 41 9.15 -12.55 1.56
N ILE A 42 9.75 -12.18 2.69
CA ILE A 42 10.98 -11.41 2.71
C ILE A 42 12.15 -12.35 2.91
N THR A 43 12.81 -12.71 1.81
CA THR A 43 14.03 -13.52 1.85
C THR A 43 15.23 -12.65 2.24
N PRO A 44 16.36 -13.25 2.68
CA PRO A 44 17.55 -12.45 3.02
C PRO A 44 18.02 -11.52 1.89
N SER A 45 17.91 -11.95 0.64
CA SER A 45 18.30 -11.13 -0.50
C SER A 45 17.36 -9.94 -0.70
N VAL A 46 16.07 -10.12 -0.41
CA VAL A 46 15.08 -9.05 -0.49
C VAL A 46 15.23 -8.09 0.68
N ALA A 47 15.54 -8.60 1.87
CA ALA A 47 15.69 -7.80 3.08
C ALA A 47 16.80 -6.75 3.00
N THR A 48 17.81 -6.97 2.17
CA THR A 48 18.88 -5.98 1.97
C THR A 48 18.37 -4.71 1.28
N ARG A 49 17.38 -4.86 0.41
CA ARG A 49 16.79 -3.75 -0.34
C ARG A 49 15.49 -3.25 0.27
N TYR A 50 14.73 -4.15 0.86
CA TYR A 50 13.42 -3.87 1.46
C TYR A 50 13.41 -4.39 2.90
N PRO A 51 13.99 -3.65 3.85
CA PRO A 51 14.12 -4.12 5.24
C PRO A 51 12.78 -4.24 5.95
N GLU A 52 12.73 -5.14 6.93
CA GLU A 52 11.56 -5.31 7.78
C GLU A 52 11.41 -4.16 8.78
N PRO A 53 10.21 -3.95 9.32
CA PRO A 53 8.99 -4.69 8.98
C PRO A 53 8.48 -4.35 7.59
N TYR A 54 7.79 -5.30 6.96
CA TYR A 54 7.17 -5.11 5.65
C TYR A 54 5.68 -5.41 5.77
N PHE A 55 4.86 -4.39 5.71
CA PHE A 55 3.41 -4.53 5.86
C PHE A 55 2.78 -5.02 4.56
N ASP A 56 1.78 -5.89 4.69
CA ASP A 56 1.05 -6.40 3.54
C ASP A 56 0.41 -5.28 2.74
N ALA A 57 0.54 -5.34 1.42
CA ALA A 57 0.06 -4.28 0.54
C ALA A 57 -1.47 -4.12 0.60
N LEU A 58 -2.21 -5.21 0.55
CA LEU A 58 -3.69 -5.14 0.52
C LEU A 58 -4.26 -4.68 1.86
N ILE A 59 -3.67 -5.14 2.95
CA ILE A 59 -4.08 -4.72 4.30
C ILE A 59 -3.76 -3.23 4.49
N THR A 60 -2.59 -2.80 4.05
CA THR A 60 -2.19 -1.38 4.10
C THR A 60 -3.15 -0.51 3.29
N LEU A 61 -3.51 -0.95 2.09
CA LEU A 61 -4.48 -0.23 1.26
C LEU A 61 -5.86 -0.16 1.90
N SER A 62 -6.29 -1.24 2.56
CA SER A 62 -7.57 -1.26 3.28
C SER A 62 -7.56 -0.24 4.41
N TYR A 63 -6.46 -0.15 5.15
CA TYR A 63 -6.31 0.86 6.20
C TYR A 63 -6.34 2.27 5.62
N LEU A 64 -5.60 2.51 4.54
CA LEU A 64 -5.56 3.81 3.87
C LEU A 64 -6.94 4.20 3.31
N ALA A 65 -7.72 3.23 2.83
CA ALA A 65 -9.06 3.49 2.35
C ALA A 65 -9.96 4.08 3.44
N GLY A 66 -9.74 3.68 4.69
CA GLY A 66 -10.44 4.24 5.84
C GLY A 66 -9.90 5.59 6.30
N GLN A 67 -8.69 5.96 5.89
CA GLN A 67 -8.02 7.19 6.32
C GLN A 67 -8.05 8.31 5.29
N THR A 68 -8.46 8.02 4.06
CA THR A 68 -8.46 8.96 2.94
C THR A 68 -9.84 9.03 2.30
N ARG A 69 -10.09 10.06 1.49
CA ARG A 69 -11.41 10.29 0.89
C ARG A 69 -11.41 10.39 -0.62
N HIS A 70 -10.36 10.97 -1.21
CA HIS A 70 -10.35 11.34 -2.63
C HIS A 70 -9.24 10.68 -3.43
N VAL A 71 -8.17 10.26 -2.78
CA VAL A 71 -7.01 9.71 -3.45
C VAL A 71 -7.28 8.29 -3.95
N ASP A 72 -6.83 7.98 -5.16
CA ASP A 72 -6.87 6.62 -5.69
C ASP A 72 -5.83 5.76 -4.99
N LEU A 73 -6.15 4.50 -4.76
CA LEU A 73 -5.27 3.55 -4.08
C LEU A 73 -4.93 2.39 -5.01
N GLY A 74 -3.67 1.98 -5.03
CA GLY A 74 -3.23 0.92 -5.90
C GLY A 74 -1.94 0.25 -5.44
N THR A 75 -1.52 -0.76 -6.18
CA THR A 75 -0.25 -1.46 -5.94
C THR A 75 0.72 -1.23 -7.08
N THR A 76 2.00 -1.23 -6.77
CA THR A 76 3.11 -1.20 -7.72
C THR A 76 4.10 -2.29 -7.34
N VAL A 77 3.99 -3.45 -7.75
CA VAL A 77 3.02 -4.27 -8.46
C VAL A 77 2.34 -5.21 -7.47
N ILE A 78 1.36 -6.01 -7.91
CA ILE A 78 0.83 -7.09 -7.08
C ILE A 78 1.47 -8.40 -7.50
N VAL A 79 1.91 -9.20 -6.51
CA VAL A 79 2.52 -10.51 -6.77
C VAL A 79 1.41 -11.57 -6.76
N LEU A 80 0.81 -11.80 -7.92
CA LEU A 80 -0.35 -12.67 -8.05
C LEU A 80 -0.14 -14.10 -7.53
N PRO A 81 1.03 -14.76 -7.77
CA PRO A 81 1.21 -16.13 -7.26
C PRO A 81 1.06 -16.29 -5.75
N TYR A 82 1.20 -15.24 -4.98
CA TYR A 82 1.04 -15.30 -3.53
C TYR A 82 -0.42 -15.16 -3.09
N ARG A 83 -1.34 -14.92 -4.01
CA ARG A 83 -2.69 -14.53 -3.66
C ARG A 83 -3.72 -15.48 -4.26
N ASN A 84 -4.75 -15.78 -3.49
CA ASN A 84 -5.91 -16.48 -4.04
C ASN A 84 -6.65 -15.53 -4.98
N PRO A 85 -6.81 -15.89 -6.27
CA PRO A 85 -7.41 -14.98 -7.24
C PRO A 85 -8.87 -14.65 -6.95
N VAL A 86 -9.61 -15.57 -6.35
CA VAL A 86 -11.02 -15.32 -5.99
C VAL A 86 -11.10 -14.31 -4.85
N LEU A 87 -10.26 -14.47 -3.84
CA LEU A 87 -10.20 -13.51 -2.73
C LEU A 87 -9.75 -12.14 -3.22
N LEU A 88 -8.74 -12.10 -4.06
CA LEU A 88 -8.25 -10.82 -4.61
C LEU A 88 -9.34 -10.11 -5.39
N ALA A 89 -10.06 -10.82 -6.25
CA ALA A 89 -11.16 -10.25 -7.02
C ALA A 89 -12.29 -9.72 -6.12
N HIS A 90 -12.43 -10.29 -4.93
CA HIS A 90 -13.42 -9.82 -3.95
C HIS A 90 -12.91 -8.64 -3.13
N HIS A 91 -11.62 -8.62 -2.82
CA HIS A 91 -11.02 -7.55 -2.01
C HIS A 91 -10.99 -6.21 -2.74
N VAL A 92 -10.60 -6.21 -4.02
CA VAL A 92 -10.38 -4.98 -4.77
C VAL A 92 -11.61 -4.08 -4.82
N PRO A 93 -12.81 -4.57 -5.15
CA PRO A 93 -13.99 -3.70 -5.15
C PRO A 93 -14.34 -3.08 -3.81
N THR A 94 -13.90 -3.70 -2.72
CA THR A 94 -14.17 -3.20 -1.37
C THR A 94 -13.59 -1.82 -1.14
N TRP A 95 -12.47 -1.49 -1.81
CA TRP A 95 -11.81 -0.20 -1.65
C TRP A 95 -12.45 0.92 -2.47
N THR A 96 -13.25 0.56 -3.46
CA THR A 96 -13.86 1.54 -4.38
C THR A 96 -15.26 1.97 -3.96
N CYS A 97 -15.78 1.37 -2.90
CA CYS A 97 -17.11 1.69 -2.35
C CYS A 97 -17.04 2.77 -1.23
#